data_202a1cead831916605a50b684ac2ff30
#
_entry.id   202a1cead831916605a50b684ac2ff30
#
_cell.length_a   1.000
_cell.length_b   1.000
_cell.length_c   1.000
_cell.angle_alpha   90.00
_cell.angle_beta   90.00
_cell.angle_gamma   90.00
#
_symmetry.space_group_name_H-M   'P 1'
#
loop_
_entity.id
_entity.type
_entity.pdbx_description
1 polymer ?
#
loop_
_entity_poly.entity_id
_entity_poly.type
_entity_poly.pdbx_seq_one_letter_code
_entity_poly.pdbx_strand_id
1 'polypeptide(L)'
;MEQLKKNKERLKIITDSIEQGIKDLFESDKYKQYLRTMSRFHRYSVNNTLLIAMQRPDATHIAGFSNWKNQFGRHVRKGERGIQIIAPTPYKKKIDAVKVDPDTKAPILDQNGNAVMEEVEIKIPMFRVVSVFDVSQTEGRPLPEIVSDLTGDVQQYDTFMEALQRSSPVPVSIEPIALTTDGYFSLTEQSITIRAGMSEVQTMCAAVHEIAHAKLHNYVIANAEAEQTQEITKKDQRTKEVEAESIAYAVCQYYGIETAENSFGYIAGWSKGKDLEELRASLETINQTASELIDNIDRHFMQLCKEHGMENALKNAEMSLEDDYDMIDGIINNGQKNVEEKLTEHRPSVLQQLQTTNNSEYKRTALKCAERER
;
A
#
# COMPACT_ATOMS: atom_id res chain seq x y z
N MET A 1 -15.03 10.20 -28.43
CA MET A 1 -15.20 11.38 -27.56
C MET A 1 -16.22 11.15 -26.43
N GLU A 2 -17.39 10.57 -26.71
CA GLU A 2 -18.43 10.29 -25.71
C GLU A 2 -17.97 9.32 -24.60
N GLN A 3 -17.26 8.24 -24.96
CA GLN A 3 -16.71 7.28 -24.00
C GLN A 3 -15.69 7.92 -23.03
N LEU A 4 -14.89 8.85 -23.52
CA LEU A 4 -13.92 9.59 -22.68
C LEU A 4 -14.62 10.53 -21.70
N LYS A 5 -15.71 11.21 -22.14
CA LYS A 5 -16.53 12.06 -21.27
C LYS A 5 -17.18 11.22 -20.17
N LYS A 6 -17.78 10.09 -20.53
CA LYS A 6 -18.41 9.16 -19.57
C LYS A 6 -17.42 8.59 -18.57
N ASN A 7 -16.18 8.29 -18.98
CA ASN A 7 -15.13 7.84 -18.06
C ASN A 7 -14.70 8.95 -17.10
N LYS A 8 -14.52 10.19 -17.59
CA LYS A 8 -14.19 11.35 -16.73
C LYS A 8 -15.28 11.61 -15.68
N GLU A 9 -16.54 11.53 -16.08
CA GLU A 9 -17.67 11.71 -15.16
C GLU A 9 -17.70 10.61 -14.08
N ARG A 10 -17.55 9.35 -14.47
CA ARG A 10 -17.47 8.24 -13.51
C ARG A 10 -16.28 8.37 -12.54
N LEU A 11 -15.11 8.76 -13.05
CA LEU A 11 -13.93 9.03 -12.21
C LEU A 11 -14.21 10.17 -11.23
N LYS A 12 -14.85 11.24 -11.67
CA LYS A 12 -15.23 12.34 -10.78
C LYS A 12 -16.14 11.87 -9.66
N ILE A 13 -17.23 11.16 -9.98
CA ILE A 13 -18.18 10.65 -8.99
C ILE A 13 -17.47 9.78 -7.95
N ILE A 14 -16.58 8.88 -8.38
CA ILE A 14 -15.87 8.00 -7.47
C ILE A 14 -14.83 8.76 -6.63
N THR A 15 -14.18 9.79 -7.19
CA THR A 15 -13.25 10.64 -6.45
C THR A 15 -13.98 11.46 -5.39
N ASP A 16 -15.13 12.05 -5.74
CA ASP A 16 -15.97 12.78 -4.78
C ASP A 16 -16.43 11.85 -3.63
N SER A 17 -16.74 10.59 -3.93
CA SER A 17 -17.10 9.61 -2.90
C SER A 17 -15.93 9.23 -2.00
N ILE A 18 -14.69 9.17 -2.54
CA ILE A 18 -13.47 8.94 -1.75
C ILE A 18 -13.24 10.10 -0.78
N GLU A 19 -13.36 11.33 -1.23
CA GLU A 19 -13.19 12.52 -0.36
C GLU A 19 -14.20 12.54 0.78
N GLN A 20 -15.45 12.22 0.48
CA GLN A 20 -16.48 12.09 1.51
C GLN A 20 -16.19 10.91 2.44
N GLY A 21 -15.77 9.77 1.89
CA GLY A 21 -15.38 8.60 2.66
C GLY A 21 -14.25 8.88 3.63
N ILE A 22 -13.22 9.66 3.23
CA ILE A 22 -12.13 10.06 4.13
C ILE A 22 -12.66 10.93 5.28
N LYS A 23 -13.55 11.88 5.00
CA LYS A 23 -14.15 12.73 6.05
C LYS A 23 -14.95 11.93 7.07
N ASP A 24 -15.68 10.93 6.60
CA ASP A 24 -16.55 10.09 7.44
C ASP A 24 -15.82 8.93 8.11
N LEU A 25 -14.56 8.69 7.74
CA LEU A 25 -13.77 7.53 8.18
C LEU A 25 -13.43 7.57 9.66
N PHE A 26 -13.14 8.76 10.20
CA PHE A 26 -12.54 8.91 11.53
C PHE A 26 -13.55 8.80 12.70
N GLU A 27 -14.53 7.92 12.54
CA GLU A 27 -15.32 7.35 13.63
C GLU A 27 -14.70 6.00 14.00
N SER A 28 -14.64 5.66 15.30
CA SER A 28 -13.91 4.49 15.82
C SER A 28 -14.19 3.20 15.04
N ASP A 29 -15.46 2.87 14.83
CA ASP A 29 -15.85 1.60 14.20
C ASP A 29 -15.54 1.59 12.69
N LYS A 30 -15.77 2.69 11.99
CA LYS A 30 -15.46 2.84 10.57
C LYS A 30 -13.95 2.78 10.34
N TYR A 31 -13.19 3.45 11.21
CA TYR A 31 -11.73 3.45 11.14
C TYR A 31 -11.16 2.05 11.35
N LYS A 32 -11.61 1.35 12.38
CA LYS A 32 -11.22 -0.04 12.66
C LYS A 32 -11.58 -0.97 11.48
N GLN A 33 -12.76 -0.80 10.89
CA GLN A 33 -13.19 -1.55 9.73
C GLN A 33 -12.30 -1.28 8.50
N TYR A 34 -11.94 0.00 8.26
CA TYR A 34 -11.00 0.37 7.21
C TYR A 34 -9.63 -0.30 7.41
N LEU A 35 -9.07 -0.27 8.63
CA LEU A 35 -7.79 -0.90 8.93
C LEU A 35 -7.84 -2.43 8.72
N ARG A 36 -8.95 -3.09 9.05
CA ARG A 36 -9.17 -4.51 8.74
C ARG A 36 -9.22 -4.77 7.23
N THR A 37 -9.86 -3.89 6.47
CA THR A 37 -9.86 -3.99 5.00
C THR A 37 -8.45 -3.75 4.46
N MET A 38 -7.74 -2.76 5.01
CA MET A 38 -6.36 -2.45 4.63
C MET A 38 -5.42 -3.62 4.90
N SER A 39 -5.55 -4.33 6.02
CA SER A 39 -4.73 -5.50 6.30
C SER A 39 -4.88 -6.59 5.24
N ARG A 40 -6.10 -6.88 4.80
CA ARG A 40 -6.38 -7.87 3.75
C ARG A 40 -5.95 -7.43 2.36
N PHE A 41 -5.97 -6.12 2.11
CA PHE A 41 -5.71 -5.50 0.80
C PHE A 41 -4.54 -4.50 0.88
N HIS A 42 -3.49 -4.84 1.65
CA HIS A 42 -2.37 -3.93 1.96
C HIS A 42 -1.62 -3.44 0.72
N ARG A 43 -1.64 -4.20 -0.38
CA ARG A 43 -1.02 -3.83 -1.67
C ARG A 43 -1.88 -2.89 -2.52
N TYR A 44 -3.13 -2.64 -2.13
CA TYR A 44 -3.97 -1.66 -2.81
C TYR A 44 -3.67 -0.24 -2.29
N SER A 45 -3.93 0.76 -3.15
CA SER A 45 -3.84 2.15 -2.72
C SER A 45 -4.90 2.49 -1.68
N VAL A 46 -4.65 3.49 -0.84
CA VAL A 46 -5.62 4.02 0.14
C VAL A 46 -6.99 4.24 -0.48
N ASN A 47 -7.05 4.83 -1.67
CA ASN A 47 -8.31 5.09 -2.36
C ASN A 47 -9.08 3.81 -2.69
N ASN A 48 -8.39 2.78 -3.19
CA ASN A 48 -9.05 1.52 -3.52
C ASN A 48 -9.43 0.73 -2.27
N THR A 49 -8.59 0.72 -1.26
CA THR A 49 -8.90 0.12 0.05
C THR A 49 -10.14 0.77 0.67
N LEU A 50 -10.22 2.10 0.63
CA LEU A 50 -11.39 2.83 1.11
C LEU A 50 -12.65 2.49 0.30
N LEU A 51 -12.54 2.44 -1.03
CA LEU A 51 -13.65 2.06 -1.89
C LEU A 51 -14.15 0.63 -1.62
N ILE A 52 -13.24 -0.31 -1.34
CA ILE A 52 -13.59 -1.67 -0.94
C ILE A 52 -14.30 -1.66 0.41
N ALA A 53 -13.72 -0.99 1.42
CA ALA A 53 -14.28 -0.89 2.76
C ALA A 53 -15.69 -0.29 2.77
N MET A 54 -15.93 0.74 1.95
CA MET A 54 -17.24 1.40 1.84
C MET A 54 -18.30 0.56 1.15
N GLN A 55 -17.91 -0.25 0.14
CA GLN A 55 -18.85 -1.01 -0.68
C GLN A 55 -19.05 -2.43 -0.19
N ARG A 56 -17.99 -3.06 0.36
CA ARG A 56 -18.00 -4.43 0.86
C ARG A 56 -16.95 -4.63 1.96
N PRO A 57 -17.26 -4.21 3.18
CA PRO A 57 -16.33 -4.21 4.30
C PRO A 57 -15.89 -5.61 4.74
N ASP A 58 -16.66 -6.63 4.44
CA ASP A 58 -16.42 -8.03 4.72
C ASP A 58 -15.67 -8.78 3.59
N ALA A 59 -15.29 -8.08 2.52
CA ALA A 59 -14.51 -8.66 1.44
C ALA A 59 -13.21 -9.27 1.96
N THR A 60 -12.86 -10.45 1.42
CA THR A 60 -11.63 -11.16 1.77
C THR A 60 -10.70 -11.32 0.60
N HIS A 61 -11.21 -11.65 -0.59
CA HIS A 61 -10.45 -11.87 -1.81
C HIS A 61 -11.19 -11.26 -2.98
N ILE A 62 -10.60 -10.32 -3.67
CA ILE A 62 -11.24 -9.65 -4.80
C ILE A 62 -10.45 -9.85 -6.08
N ALA A 63 -11.16 -10.11 -7.17
CA ALA A 63 -10.58 -10.21 -8.51
C ALA A 63 -11.55 -9.71 -9.59
N GLY A 64 -11.01 -9.42 -10.76
CA GLY A 64 -11.80 -9.09 -11.95
C GLY A 64 -12.65 -10.29 -12.42
N PHE A 65 -13.77 -10.01 -13.08
CA PHE A 65 -14.69 -11.03 -13.57
C PHE A 65 -13.99 -12.14 -14.37
N SER A 66 -13.09 -11.77 -15.28
CA SER A 66 -12.37 -12.72 -16.11
C SER A 66 -11.32 -13.52 -15.33
N ASN A 67 -10.71 -12.93 -14.31
CA ASN A 67 -9.69 -13.59 -13.49
C ASN A 67 -10.32 -14.68 -12.62
N TRP A 68 -11.50 -14.42 -12.04
CA TRP A 68 -12.24 -15.46 -11.32
C TRP A 68 -12.42 -16.73 -12.16
N LYS A 69 -12.75 -16.55 -13.45
CA LYS A 69 -12.92 -17.69 -14.37
C LYS A 69 -11.58 -18.33 -14.78
N ASN A 70 -10.62 -17.51 -15.20
CA ASN A 70 -9.44 -18.00 -15.91
C ASN A 70 -8.32 -18.48 -14.98
N GLN A 71 -8.16 -17.81 -13.83
CA GLN A 71 -7.10 -18.12 -12.86
C GLN A 71 -7.62 -19.04 -11.75
N PHE A 72 -8.79 -18.69 -11.17
CA PHE A 72 -9.31 -19.39 -10.00
C PHE A 72 -10.34 -20.49 -10.32
N GLY A 73 -10.76 -20.64 -11.58
CA GLY A 73 -11.79 -21.62 -11.96
C GLY A 73 -13.14 -21.39 -11.29
N ARG A 74 -13.43 -20.14 -10.95
CA ARG A 74 -14.65 -19.69 -10.28
C ARG A 74 -15.48 -18.76 -11.18
N HIS A 75 -16.75 -18.66 -10.92
CA HIS A 75 -17.68 -17.82 -11.71
C HIS A 75 -18.40 -16.86 -10.80
N VAL A 76 -18.47 -15.59 -11.19
CA VAL A 76 -19.31 -14.60 -10.52
C VAL A 76 -20.78 -14.96 -10.72
N ARG A 77 -21.54 -15.05 -9.62
CA ARG A 77 -22.96 -15.39 -9.69
C ARG A 77 -23.76 -14.32 -10.43
N LYS A 78 -24.81 -14.77 -11.13
CA LYS A 78 -25.70 -13.88 -11.87
C LYS A 78 -26.40 -12.87 -10.93
N GLY A 79 -26.34 -11.60 -11.29
CA GLY A 79 -26.99 -10.52 -10.53
C GLY A 79 -26.11 -9.85 -9.47
N GLU A 80 -24.90 -10.35 -9.23
CA GLU A 80 -23.96 -9.73 -8.30
C GLU A 80 -23.53 -8.35 -8.78
N ARG A 81 -23.39 -7.41 -7.84
CA ARG A 81 -22.87 -6.06 -8.11
C ARG A 81 -21.39 -6.02 -7.76
N GLY A 82 -20.56 -5.67 -8.75
CA GLY A 82 -19.13 -5.53 -8.53
C GLY A 82 -18.78 -4.32 -7.69
N ILE A 83 -17.73 -4.47 -6.89
CA ILE A 83 -17.05 -3.40 -6.15
C ILE A 83 -16.34 -2.51 -7.18
N GLN A 84 -16.58 -1.22 -7.15
CA GLN A 84 -15.95 -0.28 -8.08
C GLN A 84 -14.65 0.24 -7.50
N ILE A 85 -13.56 0.04 -8.23
CA ILE A 85 -12.23 0.52 -7.89
C ILE A 85 -11.62 1.30 -9.06
N ILE A 86 -10.53 2.02 -8.81
CA ILE A 86 -9.79 2.76 -9.83
C ILE A 86 -8.59 1.93 -10.27
N ALA A 87 -8.53 1.58 -11.56
CA ALA A 87 -7.41 0.84 -12.13
C ALA A 87 -6.65 1.68 -13.16
N PRO A 88 -5.30 1.59 -13.18
CA PRO A 88 -4.50 2.19 -14.23
C PRO A 88 -4.74 1.47 -15.55
N THR A 89 -4.94 2.24 -16.61
CA THR A 89 -5.13 1.74 -17.97
C THR A 89 -4.30 2.57 -18.94
N PRO A 90 -2.96 2.52 -18.80
CA PRO A 90 -2.08 3.32 -19.64
C PRO A 90 -2.28 2.92 -21.10
N TYR A 91 -2.25 3.91 -21.99
CA TYR A 91 -2.24 3.66 -23.42
C TYR A 91 -0.93 4.14 -24.04
N LYS A 92 -0.49 3.42 -25.05
CA LYS A 92 0.70 3.74 -25.80
C LYS A 92 0.36 4.76 -26.89
N LYS A 93 1.14 5.81 -27.00
CA LYS A 93 1.05 6.81 -28.06
C LYS A 93 2.41 7.01 -28.69
N LYS A 94 2.45 6.97 -30.02
CA LYS A 94 3.62 7.34 -30.78
C LYS A 94 3.67 8.85 -30.94
N ILE A 95 4.81 9.43 -30.65
CA ILE A 95 5.09 10.86 -30.82
C ILE A 95 6.41 11.02 -31.52
N ASP A 96 6.50 12.08 -32.34
CA ASP A 96 7.79 12.50 -32.89
C ASP A 96 8.57 13.23 -31.81
N ALA A 97 9.76 12.75 -31.50
CA ALA A 97 10.69 13.35 -30.56
C ALA A 97 12.04 13.60 -31.23
N VAL A 98 12.76 14.58 -30.73
CA VAL A 98 14.13 14.83 -31.19
C VAL A 98 15.00 13.66 -30.74
N LYS A 99 15.70 13.05 -31.72
CA LYS A 99 16.66 12.00 -31.43
C LYS A 99 17.83 12.57 -30.65
N VAL A 100 18.15 12.00 -29.52
CA VAL A 100 19.27 12.41 -28.67
C VAL A 100 20.35 11.34 -28.61
N ASP A 101 21.58 11.76 -28.52
CA ASP A 101 22.70 10.88 -28.25
C ASP A 101 22.57 10.26 -26.84
N PRO A 102 22.69 8.94 -26.69
CA PRO A 102 22.45 8.27 -25.42
C PRO A 102 23.41 8.67 -24.29
N ASP A 103 24.66 9.06 -24.66
CA ASP A 103 25.69 9.35 -23.67
C ASP A 103 25.70 10.86 -23.31
N THR A 104 25.64 11.73 -24.32
CA THR A 104 25.74 13.19 -24.14
C THR A 104 24.39 13.86 -23.90
N LYS A 105 23.27 13.16 -24.20
CA LYS A 105 21.90 13.71 -24.21
C LYS A 105 21.70 14.89 -25.16
N ALA A 106 22.67 15.14 -26.04
CA ALA A 106 22.59 16.21 -27.01
C ALA A 106 21.72 15.80 -28.23
N PRO A 107 21.00 16.74 -28.87
CA PRO A 107 20.28 16.48 -30.12
C PRO A 107 21.21 16.00 -31.24
N ILE A 108 20.83 14.94 -31.93
CA ILE A 108 21.51 14.50 -33.14
C ILE A 108 21.02 15.37 -34.28
N LEU A 109 21.95 16.00 -34.99
CA LEU A 109 21.65 16.87 -36.14
C LEU A 109 21.91 16.13 -37.47
N ASP A 110 21.11 16.46 -38.48
CA ASP A 110 21.33 16.02 -39.85
C ASP A 110 22.47 16.81 -40.53
N GLN A 111 22.77 16.49 -41.78
CA GLN A 111 23.83 17.19 -42.56
C GLN A 111 23.54 18.68 -42.82
N ASN A 112 22.29 19.13 -42.61
CA ASN A 112 21.86 20.51 -42.76
C ASN A 112 21.77 21.27 -41.45
N GLY A 113 22.12 20.62 -40.31
CA GLY A 113 22.06 21.19 -38.97
C GLY A 113 20.66 21.13 -38.30
N ASN A 114 19.71 20.41 -38.89
CA ASN A 114 18.39 20.23 -38.29
C ASN A 114 18.37 19.03 -37.34
N ALA A 115 17.58 19.12 -36.29
CA ALA A 115 17.39 18.00 -35.37
C ALA A 115 16.74 16.80 -36.07
N VAL A 116 17.36 15.63 -35.95
CA VAL A 116 16.80 14.39 -36.47
C VAL A 116 15.61 13.99 -35.55
N MET A 117 14.46 13.74 -36.17
CA MET A 117 13.28 13.28 -35.45
C MET A 117 13.20 11.77 -35.50
N GLU A 118 12.75 11.15 -34.37
CA GLU A 118 12.44 9.75 -34.32
C GLU A 118 11.06 9.51 -33.70
N GLU A 119 10.36 8.47 -34.14
CA GLU A 119 9.09 8.09 -33.58
C GLU A 119 9.33 7.31 -32.26
N VAL A 120 8.93 7.89 -31.14
CA VAL A 120 9.08 7.29 -29.81
C VAL A 120 7.72 6.89 -29.27
N GLU A 121 7.60 5.65 -28.78
CA GLU A 121 6.40 5.21 -28.10
C GLU A 121 6.44 5.65 -26.63
N ILE A 122 5.50 6.50 -26.23
CA ILE A 122 5.32 6.92 -24.85
C ILE A 122 4.08 6.23 -24.22
N LYS A 123 4.17 5.86 -22.95
CA LYS A 123 3.02 5.40 -22.17
C LYS A 123 2.38 6.61 -21.49
N ILE A 124 1.13 6.91 -21.87
CA ILE A 124 0.35 7.97 -21.22
C ILE A 124 -0.47 7.34 -20.10
N PRO A 125 -0.27 7.75 -18.85
CA PRO A 125 -1.05 7.25 -17.73
C PRO A 125 -2.51 7.64 -17.90
N MET A 126 -3.39 6.66 -17.76
CA MET A 126 -4.84 6.85 -17.74
C MET A 126 -5.43 5.93 -16.70
N PHE A 127 -6.51 6.38 -16.08
CA PHE A 127 -7.24 5.61 -15.07
C PHE A 127 -8.69 5.43 -15.49
N ARG A 128 -9.28 4.34 -15.06
CA ARG A 128 -10.70 4.09 -15.25
C ARG A 128 -11.30 3.36 -14.04
N VAL A 129 -12.59 3.52 -13.85
CA VAL A 129 -13.37 2.74 -12.89
C VAL A 129 -13.59 1.34 -13.47
N VAL A 130 -13.17 0.32 -12.71
CA VAL A 130 -13.38 -1.10 -13.04
C VAL A 130 -14.21 -1.75 -11.93
N SER A 131 -14.86 -2.88 -12.26
CA SER A 131 -15.59 -3.68 -11.28
C SER A 131 -14.81 -4.94 -10.97
N VAL A 132 -14.60 -5.17 -9.67
CA VAL A 132 -14.06 -6.40 -9.11
C VAL A 132 -15.12 -7.07 -8.26
N PHE A 133 -14.93 -8.33 -7.95
CA PHE A 133 -15.91 -9.15 -7.21
C PHE A 133 -15.18 -9.87 -6.09
N ASP A 134 -15.79 -9.94 -4.92
CA ASP A 134 -15.29 -10.72 -3.81
C ASP A 134 -15.57 -12.22 -4.00
N VAL A 135 -14.77 -13.08 -3.40
CA VAL A 135 -14.93 -14.54 -3.44
C VAL A 135 -16.33 -14.98 -3.01
N SER A 136 -16.92 -14.30 -2.03
CA SER A 136 -18.30 -14.56 -1.57
C SER A 136 -19.37 -14.30 -2.63
N GLN A 137 -19.06 -13.59 -3.72
CA GLN A 137 -19.92 -13.35 -4.88
C GLN A 137 -19.71 -14.38 -5.99
N THR A 138 -18.88 -15.38 -5.76
CA THR A 138 -18.49 -16.38 -6.77
C THR A 138 -18.88 -17.77 -6.36
N GLU A 139 -18.91 -18.68 -7.32
CA GLU A 139 -19.07 -20.11 -7.12
C GLU A 139 -18.03 -20.88 -7.94
N GLY A 140 -17.65 -22.07 -7.51
CA GLY A 140 -16.65 -22.91 -8.19
C GLY A 140 -15.72 -23.59 -7.21
N ARG A 141 -14.46 -23.81 -7.61
CA ARG A 141 -13.45 -24.47 -6.77
C ARG A 141 -13.23 -23.68 -5.47
N PRO A 142 -13.05 -24.36 -4.30
CA PRO A 142 -12.59 -23.69 -3.10
C PRO A 142 -11.23 -23.03 -3.37
N LEU A 143 -11.00 -21.85 -2.80
CA LEU A 143 -9.66 -21.31 -2.75
C LEU A 143 -8.82 -22.10 -1.74
N PRO A 144 -7.49 -22.16 -1.91
CA PRO A 144 -6.61 -22.68 -0.89
C PRO A 144 -6.86 -21.95 0.44
N GLU A 145 -7.05 -22.67 1.51
CA GLU A 145 -7.14 -22.06 2.84
C GLU A 145 -5.73 -21.79 3.35
N ILE A 146 -5.40 -20.53 3.50
CA ILE A 146 -4.15 -20.10 4.13
C ILE A 146 -4.43 -20.00 5.63
N VAL A 147 -4.29 -21.09 6.32
CA VAL A 147 -4.33 -21.10 7.79
C VAL A 147 -2.90 -21.13 8.29
N SER A 148 -2.37 -19.98 8.68
CA SER A 148 -1.21 -19.95 9.55
C SER A 148 -1.67 -19.53 10.94
N ASP A 149 -1.93 -20.52 11.81
CA ASP A 149 -2.04 -20.28 13.25
C ASP A 149 -0.62 -20.06 13.78
N LEU A 150 -0.19 -18.79 13.81
CA LEU A 150 1.13 -18.40 14.36
C LEU A 150 1.18 -18.59 15.89
N THR A 151 0.03 -18.65 16.55
CA THR A 151 -0.07 -18.81 17.99
C THR A 151 -0.28 -20.27 18.36
N GLY A 152 0.50 -20.76 19.33
CA GLY A 152 0.43 -22.15 19.80
C GLY A 152 1.44 -23.11 19.17
N ASP A 153 2.21 -22.69 18.15
CA ASP A 153 3.39 -23.40 17.63
C ASP A 153 4.65 -22.59 18.00
N VAL A 154 5.36 -23.03 19.00
CA VAL A 154 6.56 -22.33 19.54
C VAL A 154 7.60 -22.08 18.45
N GLN A 155 7.84 -23.03 17.56
CA GLN A 155 8.84 -22.87 16.50
C GLN A 155 8.39 -21.82 15.45
N GLN A 156 7.13 -21.76 15.13
CA GLN A 156 6.60 -20.74 14.23
C GLN A 156 6.64 -19.36 14.87
N TYR A 157 6.30 -19.25 16.17
CA TYR A 157 6.41 -18.00 16.91
C TYR A 157 7.84 -17.46 16.94
N ASP A 158 8.82 -18.28 17.33
CA ASP A 158 10.22 -17.88 17.38
C ASP A 158 10.73 -17.44 15.99
N THR A 159 10.38 -18.19 14.96
CA THR A 159 10.75 -17.86 13.56
C THR A 159 10.09 -16.56 13.11
N PHE A 160 8.85 -16.32 13.50
CA PHE A 160 8.15 -15.08 13.20
C PHE A 160 8.77 -13.89 13.94
N MET A 161 9.09 -14.04 15.22
CA MET A 161 9.75 -13.00 16.01
C MET A 161 11.11 -12.65 15.43
N GLU A 162 11.88 -13.64 14.95
CA GLU A 162 13.14 -13.39 14.27
C GLU A 162 12.92 -12.66 12.93
N ALA A 163 11.91 -13.03 12.14
CA ALA A 163 11.54 -12.33 10.91
C ALA A 163 11.17 -10.87 11.19
N LEU A 164 10.43 -10.63 12.26
CA LEU A 164 10.04 -9.31 12.72
C LEU A 164 11.27 -8.47 13.13
N GLN A 165 12.21 -9.07 13.90
CA GLN A 165 13.47 -8.41 14.27
C GLN A 165 14.31 -8.06 13.05
N ARG A 166 14.44 -8.97 12.06
CA ARG A 166 15.15 -8.71 10.79
C ARG A 166 14.48 -7.62 9.95
N SER A 167 13.18 -7.36 10.14
CA SER A 167 12.41 -6.32 9.45
C SER A 167 12.49 -4.95 10.13
N SER A 168 13.06 -4.89 11.33
CA SER A 168 13.25 -3.66 12.08
C SER A 168 14.44 -2.85 11.55
N PRO A 169 14.35 -1.51 11.47
CA PRO A 169 15.47 -0.66 11.10
C PRO A 169 16.54 -0.54 12.20
N VAL A 170 16.23 -0.96 13.41
CA VAL A 170 17.10 -0.90 14.58
C VAL A 170 17.05 -2.21 15.37
N PRO A 171 18.06 -2.55 16.19
CA PRO A 171 18.02 -3.76 17.03
C PRO A 171 16.80 -3.80 17.95
N VAL A 172 16.24 -4.99 18.14
CA VAL A 172 15.11 -5.25 19.06
C VAL A 172 15.57 -6.23 20.13
N SER A 173 15.37 -5.88 21.40
CA SER A 173 15.63 -6.74 22.56
C SER A 173 14.35 -6.97 23.38
N ILE A 174 14.32 -8.10 24.11
CA ILE A 174 13.25 -8.41 25.07
C ILE A 174 13.89 -8.42 26.45
N GLU A 175 13.47 -7.47 27.30
CA GLU A 175 14.11 -7.24 28.59
C GLU A 175 13.08 -7.00 29.71
N PRO A 176 13.43 -7.25 30.97
CA PRO A 176 12.60 -6.88 32.10
C PRO A 176 12.59 -5.35 32.24
N ILE A 177 11.48 -4.71 31.88
CA ILE A 177 11.25 -3.27 32.05
C ILE A 177 10.02 -3.02 32.94
N ALA A 178 9.74 -1.76 33.24
CA ALA A 178 8.60 -1.40 34.09
C ALA A 178 7.27 -1.91 33.53
N LEU A 179 6.38 -2.38 34.41
CA LEU A 179 5.07 -2.93 34.04
C LEU A 179 4.10 -1.90 33.44
N THR A 180 4.48 -0.62 33.43
CA THR A 180 3.67 0.48 32.92
C THR A 180 3.79 0.69 31.40
N THR A 181 4.73 -0.01 30.76
CA THR A 181 4.93 0.05 29.30
C THR A 181 5.19 -1.33 28.73
N ASP A 182 4.72 -1.59 27.53
CA ASP A 182 4.90 -2.85 26.82
C ASP A 182 6.21 -2.84 25.99
N GLY A 183 6.70 -1.67 25.62
CA GLY A 183 7.95 -1.46 24.93
C GLY A 183 8.25 0.03 24.75
N TYR A 184 9.41 0.33 24.18
CA TYR A 184 9.76 1.67 23.74
C TYR A 184 10.86 1.65 22.67
N PHE A 185 10.80 2.62 21.77
CA PHE A 185 11.88 2.93 20.84
C PHE A 185 12.74 4.05 21.42
N SER A 186 14.04 3.79 21.59
CA SER A 186 15.04 4.77 22.07
C SER A 186 15.73 5.46 20.89
N LEU A 187 15.44 6.75 20.69
CA LEU A 187 16.13 7.58 19.70
C LEU A 187 17.62 7.76 19.98
N THR A 188 18.01 7.76 21.26
CA THR A 188 19.40 7.95 21.67
C THR A 188 20.23 6.70 21.46
N GLU A 189 19.68 5.54 21.83
CA GLU A 189 20.35 4.25 21.72
C GLU A 189 20.15 3.57 20.37
N GLN A 190 19.23 4.11 19.55
CA GLN A 190 18.86 3.51 18.27
C GLN A 190 18.49 2.04 18.42
N SER A 191 17.64 1.73 19.41
CA SER A 191 17.21 0.37 19.75
C SER A 191 15.75 0.35 20.20
N ILE A 192 15.14 -0.81 20.10
CA ILE A 192 13.81 -1.11 20.62
C ILE A 192 13.94 -2.08 21.77
N THR A 193 13.26 -1.79 22.88
CA THR A 193 13.17 -2.70 24.03
C THR A 193 11.71 -3.08 24.26
N ILE A 194 11.43 -4.39 24.28
CA ILE A 194 10.10 -4.96 24.52
C ILE A 194 10.09 -5.61 25.90
N ARG A 195 9.00 -5.47 26.62
CA ARG A 195 8.85 -6.02 27.99
C ARG A 195 8.85 -7.54 27.97
N ALA A 196 9.71 -8.15 28.77
CA ALA A 196 9.72 -9.59 29.00
C ALA A 196 8.49 -10.06 29.80
N GLY A 197 8.05 -11.28 29.57
CA GLY A 197 6.98 -11.94 30.32
C GLY A 197 5.56 -11.58 29.90
N MET A 198 5.38 -10.93 28.77
CA MET A 198 4.07 -10.77 28.12
C MET A 198 3.66 -12.05 27.39
N SER A 199 2.39 -12.17 27.01
CA SER A 199 1.94 -13.21 26.09
C SER A 199 2.57 -13.02 24.70
N GLU A 200 2.64 -14.08 23.89
CA GLU A 200 3.12 -14.04 22.51
C GLU A 200 2.43 -12.94 21.70
N VAL A 201 1.10 -12.88 21.77
CA VAL A 201 0.29 -11.86 21.10
C VAL A 201 0.68 -10.44 21.53
N GLN A 202 0.81 -10.19 22.83
CA GLN A 202 1.21 -8.87 23.35
C GLN A 202 2.62 -8.50 22.92
N THR A 203 3.56 -9.46 22.96
CA THR A 203 4.94 -9.25 22.55
C THR A 203 5.04 -8.90 21.07
N MET A 204 4.32 -9.61 20.20
CA MET A 204 4.27 -9.32 18.76
C MET A 204 3.66 -7.93 18.50
N CYS A 205 2.52 -7.61 19.10
CA CYS A 205 1.86 -6.32 18.92
C CYS A 205 2.74 -5.14 19.38
N ALA A 206 3.39 -5.27 20.55
CA ALA A 206 4.31 -4.27 21.07
C ALA A 206 5.53 -4.09 20.14
N ALA A 207 6.10 -5.20 19.65
CA ALA A 207 7.24 -5.15 18.75
C ALA A 207 6.88 -4.44 17.42
N VAL A 208 5.73 -4.75 16.81
CA VAL A 208 5.29 -4.07 15.58
C VAL A 208 5.04 -2.58 15.83
N HIS A 209 4.46 -2.20 16.96
CA HIS A 209 4.23 -0.81 17.35
C HIS A 209 5.54 -0.02 17.44
N GLU A 210 6.53 -0.55 18.16
CA GLU A 210 7.82 0.12 18.32
C GLU A 210 8.64 0.14 17.01
N ILE A 211 8.53 -0.90 16.17
CA ILE A 211 9.12 -0.91 14.84
C ILE A 211 8.48 0.19 13.95
N ALA A 212 7.17 0.40 14.05
CA ALA A 212 6.50 1.49 13.33
C ALA A 212 7.04 2.86 13.77
N HIS A 213 7.23 3.07 15.07
CA HIS A 213 7.90 4.28 15.58
C HIS A 213 9.32 4.42 15.04
N ALA A 214 10.12 3.37 15.08
CA ALA A 214 11.49 3.39 14.57
C ALA A 214 11.58 3.66 13.07
N LYS A 215 10.62 3.16 12.27
CA LYS A 215 10.55 3.42 10.82
C LYS A 215 10.10 4.84 10.48
N LEU A 216 9.08 5.36 11.17
CA LEU A 216 8.43 6.61 10.80
C LEU A 216 8.95 7.83 11.54
N HIS A 217 9.39 7.65 12.78
CA HIS A 217 9.66 8.75 13.70
C HIS A 217 11.14 8.86 14.09
N ASN A 218 11.99 8.06 13.45
CA ASN A 218 13.44 8.11 13.63
C ASN A 218 14.07 9.17 12.72
N TYR A 219 14.06 10.41 13.18
CA TYR A 219 14.65 11.53 12.44
C TYR A 219 16.18 11.47 12.35
N VAL A 220 16.85 10.60 13.09
CA VAL A 220 18.31 10.37 12.96
C VAL A 220 18.59 9.66 11.64
N ILE A 221 17.85 8.58 11.34
CA ILE A 221 17.97 7.87 10.06
C ILE A 221 17.49 8.77 8.91
N ALA A 222 16.32 9.40 9.07
CA ALA A 222 15.77 10.26 8.04
C ALA A 222 16.70 11.43 7.66
N ASN A 223 17.41 12.02 8.62
CA ASN A 223 18.40 13.08 8.32
C ASN A 223 19.67 12.54 7.66
N ALA A 224 20.03 11.27 7.86
CA ALA A 224 21.18 10.64 7.22
C ALA A 224 20.88 10.28 5.75
N GLU A 225 19.62 9.96 5.43
CA GLU A 225 19.17 9.61 4.07
C GLU A 225 18.78 10.85 3.24
N ALA A 226 18.38 11.95 3.89
CA ALA A 226 18.05 13.18 3.19
C ALA A 226 19.33 13.88 2.72
N GLU A 227 19.68 13.70 1.46
CA GLU A 227 20.58 14.63 0.76
C GLU A 227 19.91 16.01 0.71
N GLN A 228 20.27 16.86 1.70
CA GLN A 228 20.04 18.32 1.74
C GLN A 228 18.67 18.83 1.27
N THR A 229 17.94 19.47 2.20
CA THR A 229 16.88 20.46 1.97
C THR A 229 15.40 20.05 2.02
N GLN A 230 14.96 19.13 2.86
CA GLN A 230 13.58 19.22 3.34
C GLN A 230 13.55 19.33 4.85
N GLU A 231 13.00 20.44 5.38
CA GLU A 231 12.56 20.54 6.76
C GLU A 231 11.59 19.37 7.03
N ILE A 232 12.07 18.36 7.77
CA ILE A 232 11.21 17.28 8.22
C ILE A 232 10.22 17.93 9.19
N THR A 233 9.01 18.19 8.72
CA THR A 233 7.94 18.70 9.56
C THR A 233 7.71 17.72 10.71
N LYS A 234 8.10 18.12 11.92
CA LYS A 234 7.91 17.30 13.11
C LYS A 234 6.41 17.09 13.32
N LYS A 235 5.94 15.88 13.04
CA LYS A 235 4.58 15.45 13.41
C LYS A 235 4.40 15.58 14.92
N ASP A 236 3.22 16.01 15.35
CA ASP A 236 2.87 16.03 16.77
C ASP A 236 2.82 14.60 17.34
N GLN A 237 3.01 14.46 18.67
CA GLN A 237 3.09 13.16 19.33
C GLN A 237 1.82 12.34 19.11
N ARG A 238 0.64 12.97 19.08
CA ARG A 238 -0.63 12.29 18.89
C ARG A 238 -0.74 11.68 17.49
N THR A 239 -0.26 12.39 16.47
CA THR A 239 -0.20 11.85 15.09
C THR A 239 0.73 10.65 15.00
N LYS A 240 1.89 10.71 15.69
CA LYS A 240 2.83 9.59 15.74
C LYS A 240 2.21 8.34 16.35
N GLU A 241 1.49 8.50 17.47
CA GLU A 241 0.80 7.37 18.12
C GLU A 241 -0.31 6.79 17.24
N VAL A 242 -1.13 7.65 16.59
CA VAL A 242 -2.17 7.20 15.66
C VAL A 242 -1.58 6.37 14.52
N GLU A 243 -0.48 6.84 13.93
CA GLU A 243 0.18 6.14 12.82
C GLU A 243 0.76 4.80 13.29
N ALA A 244 1.52 4.78 14.38
CA ALA A 244 2.13 3.56 14.90
C ALA A 244 1.09 2.52 15.35
N GLU A 245 0.05 2.94 16.06
CA GLU A 245 -1.02 2.04 16.51
C GLU A 245 -1.83 1.49 15.32
N SER A 246 -2.09 2.32 14.29
CA SER A 246 -2.81 1.88 13.09
C SER A 246 -2.00 0.86 12.28
N ILE A 247 -0.69 1.07 12.16
CA ILE A 247 0.22 0.12 11.49
C ILE A 247 0.27 -1.18 12.28
N ALA A 248 0.47 -1.12 13.61
CA ALA A 248 0.50 -2.30 14.45
C ALA A 248 -0.79 -3.11 14.34
N TYR A 249 -1.94 -2.43 14.41
CA TYR A 249 -3.24 -3.08 14.23
C TYR A 249 -3.36 -3.77 12.87
N ALA A 250 -3.02 -3.09 11.77
CA ALA A 250 -3.15 -3.64 10.43
C ALA A 250 -2.22 -4.83 10.18
N VAL A 251 -0.97 -4.73 10.62
CA VAL A 251 0.02 -5.83 10.51
C VAL A 251 -0.42 -7.03 11.36
N CYS A 252 -0.81 -6.82 12.62
CA CYS A 252 -1.31 -7.91 13.47
C CYS A 252 -2.56 -8.58 12.86
N GLN A 253 -3.50 -7.80 12.31
CA GLN A 253 -4.69 -8.36 11.65
C GLN A 253 -4.35 -9.18 10.39
N TYR A 254 -3.32 -8.78 9.64
CA TYR A 254 -2.85 -9.55 8.47
C TYR A 254 -2.38 -10.96 8.86
N TYR A 255 -1.65 -11.07 9.97
CA TYR A 255 -1.17 -12.35 10.50
C TYR A 255 -2.19 -13.08 11.38
N GLY A 256 -3.46 -12.67 11.41
CA GLY A 256 -4.50 -13.30 12.23
C GLY A 256 -4.31 -13.11 13.73
N ILE A 257 -3.46 -12.18 14.14
CA ILE A 257 -3.21 -11.87 15.55
C ILE A 257 -4.33 -10.95 16.04
N GLU A 258 -5.22 -11.48 16.88
CA GLU A 258 -6.31 -10.70 17.47
C GLU A 258 -5.77 -9.73 18.54
N THR A 259 -5.82 -8.44 18.21
CA THR A 259 -5.53 -7.37 19.17
C THR A 259 -6.78 -7.07 19.98
N ALA A 260 -6.87 -7.58 21.19
CA ALA A 260 -8.11 -7.64 21.98
C ALA A 260 -8.75 -6.27 22.29
N GLU A 261 -8.03 -5.16 22.32
CA GLU A 261 -8.55 -3.90 22.88
C GLU A 261 -8.13 -2.59 22.21
N ASN A 262 -7.62 -2.58 20.98
CA ASN A 262 -7.33 -1.30 20.31
C ASN A 262 -8.64 -0.57 20.03
N SER A 263 -9.09 0.22 21.00
CA SER A 263 -10.19 1.13 20.79
C SER A 263 -9.66 2.43 20.20
N PHE A 264 -9.88 2.65 18.91
CA PHE A 264 -9.60 3.93 18.25
C PHE A 264 -10.58 5.04 18.70
N GLY A 265 -11.05 4.99 19.95
CA GLY A 265 -12.02 5.94 20.49
C GLY A 265 -11.54 7.40 20.47
N TYR A 266 -10.23 7.60 20.43
CA TYR A 266 -9.62 8.93 20.35
C TYR A 266 -9.49 9.45 18.90
N ILE A 267 -9.75 8.60 17.88
CA ILE A 267 -9.48 8.94 16.47
C ILE A 267 -10.31 10.12 15.96
N ALA A 268 -11.57 10.21 16.37
CA ALA A 268 -12.43 11.33 16.04
C ALA A 268 -11.92 12.67 16.62
N GLY A 269 -11.34 12.62 17.82
CA GLY A 269 -10.71 13.78 18.41
C GLY A 269 -9.38 14.16 17.77
N TRP A 270 -8.63 13.19 17.26
CA TRP A 270 -7.38 13.42 16.56
C TRP A 270 -7.63 14.06 15.17
N SER A 271 -8.64 13.60 14.45
CA SER A 271 -8.97 14.09 13.11
C SER A 271 -9.61 15.47 13.12
N LYS A 272 -10.16 15.89 14.27
CA LYS A 272 -10.84 17.18 14.40
C LYS A 272 -9.90 18.36 14.14
N GLY A 273 -10.23 19.17 13.15
CA GLY A 273 -9.45 20.36 12.77
C GLY A 273 -8.34 20.09 11.76
N LYS A 274 -8.11 18.81 11.36
CA LYS A 274 -7.22 18.48 10.27
C LYS A 274 -7.94 18.63 8.93
N ASP A 275 -7.21 19.11 7.93
CA ASP A 275 -7.74 19.18 6.58
C ASP A 275 -7.69 17.81 5.87
N LEU A 276 -8.29 17.74 4.69
CA LEU A 276 -8.39 16.49 3.93
C LEU A 276 -7.02 15.98 3.47
N GLU A 277 -6.07 16.88 3.18
CA GLU A 277 -4.72 16.52 2.73
C GLU A 277 -3.92 15.92 3.87
N GLU A 278 -3.98 16.50 5.07
CA GLU A 278 -3.33 15.96 6.27
C GLU A 278 -3.85 14.56 6.63
N LEU A 279 -5.19 14.39 6.61
CA LEU A 279 -5.80 13.09 6.89
C LEU A 279 -5.39 12.03 5.86
N ARG A 280 -5.37 12.40 4.59
CA ARG A 280 -4.95 11.54 3.49
C ARG A 280 -3.47 11.16 3.60
N ALA A 281 -2.61 12.13 3.89
CA ALA A 281 -1.17 11.90 4.05
C ALA A 281 -0.88 10.89 5.19
N SER A 282 -1.60 10.99 6.32
CA SER A 282 -1.48 9.99 7.39
C SER A 282 -1.97 8.61 6.95
N LEU A 283 -3.09 8.50 6.22
CA LEU A 283 -3.57 7.23 5.70
C LEU A 283 -2.59 6.60 4.69
N GLU A 284 -1.98 7.41 3.83
CA GLU A 284 -0.96 6.96 2.88
C GLU A 284 0.30 6.47 3.62
N THR A 285 0.76 7.20 4.64
CA THR A 285 1.87 6.79 5.51
C THR A 285 1.59 5.44 6.18
N ILE A 286 0.41 5.29 6.79
CA ILE A 286 -0.01 4.06 7.46
C ILE A 286 -0.06 2.89 6.46
N ASN A 287 -0.74 3.07 5.31
CA ASN A 287 -0.88 2.03 4.31
C ASN A 287 0.47 1.59 3.74
N GLN A 288 1.32 2.53 3.36
CA GLN A 288 2.64 2.24 2.80
C GLN A 288 3.52 1.51 3.80
N THR A 289 3.61 2.01 5.04
CA THR A 289 4.49 1.43 6.06
C THR A 289 4.00 0.05 6.49
N ALA A 290 2.69 -0.16 6.62
CA ALA A 290 2.13 -1.47 6.92
C ALA A 290 2.41 -2.47 5.78
N SER A 291 2.21 -2.07 4.52
CA SER A 291 2.51 -2.90 3.35
C SER A 291 3.99 -3.28 3.28
N GLU A 292 4.90 -2.31 3.42
CA GLU A 292 6.34 -2.57 3.43
C GLU A 292 6.75 -3.50 4.58
N LEU A 293 6.17 -3.33 5.76
CA LEU A 293 6.49 -4.15 6.92
C LEU A 293 6.01 -5.58 6.73
N ILE A 294 4.79 -5.77 6.23
CA ILE A 294 4.25 -7.09 5.88
C ILE A 294 5.15 -7.78 4.84
N ASP A 295 5.46 -7.11 3.72
CA ASP A 295 6.31 -7.68 2.67
C ASP A 295 7.72 -8.04 3.19
N ASN A 296 8.27 -7.27 4.12
CA ASN A 296 9.57 -7.56 4.74
C ASN A 296 9.52 -8.76 5.68
N ILE A 297 8.48 -8.82 6.54
CA ILE A 297 8.28 -9.93 7.47
C ILE A 297 8.08 -11.22 6.69
N ASP A 298 7.22 -11.24 5.67
CA ASP A 298 6.94 -12.41 4.84
C ASP A 298 8.22 -12.93 4.16
N ARG A 299 9.02 -12.02 3.60
CA ARG A 299 10.30 -12.38 2.98
C ARG A 299 11.28 -13.01 3.95
N HIS A 300 11.45 -12.41 5.13
CA HIS A 300 12.34 -12.93 6.16
C HIS A 300 11.83 -14.23 6.75
N PHE A 301 10.52 -14.33 6.99
CA PHE A 301 9.91 -15.55 7.49
C PHE A 301 10.10 -16.73 6.54
N MET A 302 9.86 -16.54 5.24
CA MET A 302 10.13 -17.58 4.23
C MET A 302 11.60 -17.98 4.17
N GLN A 303 12.51 -17.02 4.26
CA GLN A 303 13.94 -17.33 4.30
C GLN A 303 14.31 -18.17 5.53
N LEU A 304 13.82 -17.80 6.70
CA LEU A 304 14.03 -18.54 7.95
C LEU A 304 13.40 -19.93 7.91
N CYS A 305 12.19 -20.08 7.34
CA CYS A 305 11.58 -21.39 7.13
C CYS A 305 12.46 -22.31 6.28
N LYS A 306 13.10 -21.79 5.23
CA LYS A 306 14.08 -22.53 4.42
C LYS A 306 15.32 -22.91 5.23
N GLU A 307 15.88 -21.97 5.98
CA GLU A 307 17.06 -22.16 6.84
C GLU A 307 16.79 -23.22 7.94
N HIS A 308 15.59 -23.24 8.50
CA HIS A 308 15.20 -24.16 9.59
C HIS A 308 14.56 -25.47 9.12
N GLY A 309 14.41 -25.66 7.80
CA GLY A 309 13.77 -26.88 7.22
C GLY A 309 12.28 -27.01 7.53
N MET A 310 11.58 -25.91 7.71
CA MET A 310 10.13 -25.85 8.02
C MET A 310 9.29 -25.94 6.74
N GLU A 311 9.30 -27.07 6.04
CA GLU A 311 8.70 -27.22 4.71
C GLU A 311 7.20 -26.90 4.64
N ASN A 312 6.42 -27.25 5.67
CA ASN A 312 4.99 -26.97 5.70
C ASN A 312 4.68 -25.47 5.87
N ALA A 313 5.39 -24.79 6.78
CA ALA A 313 5.23 -23.36 6.98
C ALA A 313 5.68 -22.57 5.74
N LEU A 314 6.79 -23.00 5.11
CA LEU A 314 7.27 -22.41 3.87
C LEU A 314 6.23 -22.53 2.74
N LYS A 315 5.66 -23.72 2.53
CA LYS A 315 4.64 -23.94 1.50
C LYS A 315 3.41 -23.06 1.71
N ASN A 316 2.95 -22.90 2.95
CA ASN A 316 1.83 -22.06 3.28
C ASN A 316 2.14 -20.58 2.99
N ALA A 317 3.33 -20.10 3.34
CA ALA A 317 3.75 -18.73 3.09
C ALA A 317 3.92 -18.43 1.58
N GLU A 318 4.48 -19.36 0.81
CA GLU A 318 4.61 -19.23 -0.65
C GLU A 318 3.23 -19.18 -1.33
N MET A 319 2.27 -20.00 -0.91
CA MET A 319 0.91 -19.98 -1.45
C MET A 319 0.19 -18.64 -1.16
N SER A 320 0.36 -18.08 0.04
CA SER A 320 -0.20 -16.77 0.41
C SER A 320 0.28 -15.66 -0.51
N LEU A 321 1.57 -15.62 -0.80
CA LEU A 321 2.14 -14.59 -1.67
C LEU A 321 1.72 -14.73 -3.13
N GLU A 322 1.60 -15.96 -3.66
CA GLU A 322 1.16 -16.18 -5.03
C GLU A 322 -0.29 -15.75 -5.23
N ASP A 323 -1.19 -16.04 -4.27
CA ASP A 323 -2.60 -15.65 -4.35
C ASP A 323 -2.78 -14.13 -4.29
N ASP A 324 -2.07 -13.45 -3.40
CA ASP A 324 -2.10 -11.99 -3.30
C ASP A 324 -1.55 -11.30 -4.56
N TYR A 325 -0.49 -11.85 -5.14
CA TYR A 325 0.15 -11.30 -6.32
C TYR A 325 -0.72 -11.46 -7.57
N ASP A 326 -1.31 -12.62 -7.79
CA ASP A 326 -2.17 -12.92 -8.94
C ASP A 326 -3.48 -12.11 -8.93
N MET A 327 -4.03 -11.81 -7.75
CA MET A 327 -5.22 -10.98 -7.62
C MET A 327 -5.00 -9.52 -8.04
N ILE A 328 -3.85 -8.95 -7.71
CA ILE A 328 -3.51 -7.55 -8.03
C ILE A 328 -3.00 -7.41 -9.46
N ASP A 329 -2.13 -8.29 -9.90
CA ASP A 329 -1.49 -8.21 -11.23
C ASP A 329 -2.48 -8.43 -12.37
N GLY A 330 -3.48 -9.28 -12.17
CA GLY A 330 -4.57 -9.46 -13.14
C GLY A 330 -5.44 -8.22 -13.36
N ILE A 331 -5.47 -7.29 -12.40
CA ILE A 331 -6.20 -6.02 -12.51
C ILE A 331 -5.32 -4.92 -13.12
N ILE A 332 -4.03 -4.90 -12.78
CA ILE A 332 -3.10 -3.82 -13.12
C ILE A 332 -2.35 -4.09 -14.43
N ASN A 333 -1.98 -5.32 -14.70
CA ASN A 333 -1.16 -5.70 -15.84
C ASN A 333 -1.89 -6.72 -16.71
N ASN A 334 -2.49 -6.33 -17.78
CA ASN A 334 -3.02 -7.23 -18.83
C ASN A 334 -1.92 -8.21 -19.34
N GLY A 335 -1.46 -9.14 -18.48
CA GLY A 335 -0.79 -10.36 -18.88
C GLY A 335 0.69 -10.32 -19.29
N GLN A 336 1.56 -9.57 -18.61
CA GLN A 336 3.01 -9.79 -18.72
C GLN A 336 3.66 -9.98 -17.36
N LYS A 337 4.08 -11.22 -17.07
CA LYS A 337 4.90 -11.61 -15.93
C LYS A 337 6.31 -11.05 -16.09
N ASN A 338 6.69 -10.08 -15.26
CA ASN A 338 8.08 -9.75 -14.95
C ASN A 338 8.20 -9.60 -13.44
N VAL A 339 8.59 -10.67 -12.78
CA VAL A 339 8.58 -10.84 -11.32
C VAL A 339 9.77 -10.18 -10.62
N GLU A 340 10.88 -9.89 -11.32
CA GLU A 340 12.14 -9.52 -10.67
C GLU A 340 12.45 -8.02 -10.57
N GLU A 341 11.74 -7.14 -11.25
CA GLU A 341 12.11 -5.70 -11.31
C GLU A 341 11.25 -4.74 -10.48
N LYS A 342 10.20 -5.21 -9.75
CA LYS A 342 9.20 -4.31 -9.16
C LYS A 342 9.27 -4.10 -7.64
N LEU A 343 10.25 -4.62 -6.95
CA LEU A 343 10.36 -4.52 -5.48
C LEU A 343 10.91 -3.19 -4.94
N THR A 344 11.28 -2.23 -5.80
CA THR A 344 11.98 -1.00 -5.37
C THR A 344 11.42 0.33 -5.88
N GLU A 345 10.33 0.38 -6.63
CA GLU A 345 9.79 1.67 -7.10
C GLU A 345 8.64 2.17 -6.21
N HIS A 346 8.87 3.27 -5.52
CA HIS A 346 7.87 4.12 -4.88
C HIS A 346 6.81 4.53 -5.92
N ARG A 347 5.58 4.01 -5.76
CA ARG A 347 4.46 4.40 -6.63
C ARG A 347 3.75 5.61 -6.05
N PRO A 348 3.74 6.78 -6.73
CA PRO A 348 2.94 7.91 -6.29
C PRO A 348 1.46 7.54 -6.29
N SER A 349 0.72 8.07 -5.31
CA SER A 349 -0.73 7.89 -5.17
C SER A 349 -1.46 8.20 -6.49
N VAL A 350 -2.51 7.43 -6.80
CA VAL A 350 -3.37 7.64 -7.99
C VAL A 350 -3.86 9.10 -8.07
N LEU A 351 -4.12 9.73 -6.93
CA LEU A 351 -4.53 11.15 -6.87
C LEU A 351 -3.38 12.11 -7.14
N GLN A 352 -2.17 11.84 -6.67
CA GLN A 352 -0.99 12.63 -7.06
C GLN A 352 -0.72 12.53 -8.56
N GLN A 353 -0.90 11.34 -9.15
CA GLN A 353 -0.77 11.16 -10.60
C GLN A 353 -1.88 11.88 -11.38
N LEU A 354 -3.12 11.88 -10.88
CA LEU A 354 -4.24 12.64 -11.48
C LEU A 354 -4.04 14.15 -11.33
N GLN A 355 -3.53 14.63 -10.20
CA GLN A 355 -3.23 16.05 -9.98
C GLN A 355 -2.08 16.55 -10.84
N THR A 356 -1.00 15.75 -11.01
CA THR A 356 0.11 16.10 -11.91
C THR A 356 -0.34 16.12 -13.38
N THR A 357 -1.24 15.24 -13.78
CA THR A 357 -1.82 15.22 -15.13
C THR A 357 -2.71 16.43 -15.38
N ASN A 358 -3.55 16.83 -14.43
CA ASN A 358 -4.36 18.03 -14.51
C ASN A 358 -3.50 19.32 -14.54
N ASN A 359 -2.45 19.41 -13.72
CA ASN A 359 -1.53 20.55 -13.72
C ASN A 359 -0.73 20.67 -15.02
N SER A 360 -0.42 19.56 -15.69
CA SER A 360 0.25 19.58 -16.99
C SER A 360 -0.68 20.02 -18.13
N GLU A 361 -1.98 19.68 -18.07
CA GLU A 361 -3.00 20.19 -19.00
C GLU A 361 -3.27 21.68 -18.77
N TYR A 362 -3.33 22.14 -17.51
CA TYR A 362 -3.50 23.57 -17.17
C TYR A 362 -2.31 24.42 -17.68
N LYS A 363 -1.08 23.96 -17.49
CA LYS A 363 0.12 24.64 -18.02
C LYS A 363 0.16 24.66 -19.55
N ARG A 364 -0.31 23.61 -20.24
CA ARG A 364 -0.40 23.58 -21.70
C ARG A 364 -1.49 24.51 -22.23
N THR A 365 -2.60 24.67 -21.52
CA THR A 365 -3.68 25.58 -21.90
C THR A 365 -3.27 27.04 -21.69
N ALA A 366 -2.56 27.33 -20.59
CA ALA A 366 -2.02 28.66 -20.30
C ALA A 366 -0.94 29.09 -21.31
N LEU A 367 -0.05 28.17 -21.73
CA LEU A 367 0.94 28.43 -22.78
C LEU A 367 0.30 28.69 -24.15
N LYS A 368 -0.76 27.97 -24.52
CA LYS A 368 -1.53 28.21 -25.75
C LYS A 368 -2.32 29.51 -25.77
N CYS A 369 -2.78 30.00 -24.61
CA CYS A 369 -3.39 31.32 -24.50
C CYS A 369 -2.35 32.44 -24.64
N ALA A 370 -1.17 32.29 -24.03
CA ALA A 370 -0.09 33.29 -24.10
C ALA A 370 0.53 33.43 -25.52
N GLU A 371 0.46 32.37 -26.36
CA GLU A 371 0.91 32.42 -27.77
C GLU A 371 -0.13 33.00 -28.73
N ARG A 372 -1.39 33.18 -28.29
CA ARG A 372 -2.44 33.85 -29.09
C ARG A 372 -2.58 35.35 -28.84
N GLU A 373 -1.88 35.87 -27.84
CA GLU A 373 -1.85 37.31 -27.51
C GLU A 373 -0.53 38.00 -27.90
N ARG A 374 0.29 37.33 -28.67
CA ARG A 374 1.44 37.91 -29.43
C ARG A 374 1.17 37.74 -30.91
#